data_27d7c7825592bcab039903540ab53c3a
#
_entry.id   27d7c7825592bcab039903540ab53c3a
#
_cell.length_a   1.000
_cell.length_b   1.000
_cell.length_c   1.000
_cell.angle_alpha   90.00
_cell.angle_beta   90.00
_cell.angle_gamma   90.00
#
_symmetry.space_group_name_H-M   'P 1'
#
loop_
_entity.id
_entity.type
_entity.pdbx_description
1 polymer ?
#
loop_
_entity_poly.entity_id
_entity_poly.type
_entity_poly.pdbx_seq_one_letter_code
_entity_poly.pdbx_strand_id
1 'polypeptide(L)'
;MLPSSIAIFVSNDEMPSNGDAVYPFKQNSDLYWLTGIVQEDSMLVLFPDHPDPKYREVLVLVRPNELKEKWDGKRLRAEEGKSVSGINTVIWLDTADALLQGWIHLAKNIYLGSNENDRKSSLIPTRQYRFIDESKKKYPLHQYERAAPILKELRSVKTAEEAEVVQKAIDITHEAFNRVMKFIRPGVFEYEVEAEILYSFFSQRATGPAYGSIIASGGNACILHYVSNNQECKDGEIILMDFGAEYGGYNADLTRSIPVNGKFSKRQKEVYNACLHLHQFAKSLLKPGTIINEYHQQVGREADKVFQKIGLLSKSDIKNSTPENPAYWKYLYHGISHHLGVDVHDLGTRTEPLRAGMLLTVEPGIYIEEEKLGIRIENNVWLTKNGNKDLMKNIPITVDEIEACMKNTNHQHS
;
A
#
# COMPACT_ATOMS: atom_id res chain seq x y z
N MET A 1 -14.30 21.14 -7.14
CA MET A 1 -15.28 21.54 -6.10
C MET A 1 -16.37 22.42 -6.71
N LEU A 2 -17.56 22.45 -6.10
CA LEU A 2 -18.64 23.38 -6.48
C LEU A 2 -18.21 24.83 -6.20
N PRO A 3 -18.83 25.86 -6.84
CA PRO A 3 -18.61 27.26 -6.48
C PRO A 3 -18.94 27.56 -5.03
N SER A 4 -18.27 28.54 -4.42
CA SER A 4 -18.42 28.93 -3.01
C SER A 4 -18.18 27.76 -2.03
N SER A 5 -17.16 26.97 -2.30
CA SER A 5 -16.84 25.79 -1.49
C SER A 5 -15.52 25.96 -0.74
N ILE A 6 -15.52 25.49 0.51
CA ILE A 6 -14.33 25.32 1.33
C ILE A 6 -14.04 23.80 1.49
N ALA A 7 -12.80 23.38 1.33
CA ALA A 7 -12.37 22.03 1.66
C ALA A 7 -11.40 22.06 2.86
N ILE A 8 -11.59 21.13 3.80
CA ILE A 8 -10.79 21.07 5.01
C ILE A 8 -10.30 19.63 5.21
N PHE A 9 -8.98 19.49 5.29
CA PHE A 9 -8.29 18.21 5.53
C PHE A 9 -7.52 18.31 6.86
N VAL A 10 -7.76 17.36 7.75
CA VAL A 10 -7.12 17.32 9.07
C VAL A 10 -6.13 16.15 9.15
N SER A 11 -5.07 16.33 9.94
CA SER A 11 -4.10 15.28 10.24
C SER A 11 -4.74 14.08 10.94
N ASN A 12 -4.02 12.96 10.97
CA ASN A 12 -4.34 11.87 11.88
C ASN A 12 -4.06 12.27 13.34
N ASP A 13 -4.53 11.45 14.26
CA ASP A 13 -4.15 11.52 15.68
C ASP A 13 -2.76 10.91 15.89
N GLU A 14 -2.05 11.37 16.93
CA GLU A 14 -1.04 10.54 17.57
C GLU A 14 -1.76 9.39 18.28
N MET A 15 -1.39 8.16 17.94
CA MET A 15 -2.05 6.97 18.49
C MET A 15 -1.34 6.51 19.77
N PRO A 16 -2.01 6.50 20.93
CA PRO A 16 -1.41 6.02 22.16
C PRO A 16 -1.08 4.53 22.05
N SER A 17 0.11 4.18 22.50
CA SER A 17 0.59 2.81 22.55
C SER A 17 0.37 2.23 23.95
N ASN A 18 1.03 2.80 24.98
CA ASN A 18 0.93 2.36 26.35
C ASN A 18 1.45 3.47 27.29
N GLY A 19 0.72 3.77 28.37
CA GLY A 19 1.05 4.86 29.29
C GLY A 19 1.08 6.21 28.55
N ASP A 20 2.22 6.87 28.57
CA ASP A 20 2.51 8.13 27.87
C ASP A 20 3.22 7.95 26.52
N ALA A 21 3.47 6.70 26.10
CA ALA A 21 4.07 6.39 24.82
C ALA A 21 3.06 6.42 23.67
N VAL A 22 3.52 6.79 22.48
CA VAL A 22 2.73 6.78 21.25
C VAL A 22 3.39 5.90 20.19
N TYR A 23 2.59 5.36 19.28
CA TYR A 23 3.11 4.76 18.06
C TYR A 23 3.75 5.82 17.15
N PRO A 24 4.71 5.44 16.28
CA PRO A 24 5.23 6.37 15.27
C PRO A 24 4.08 7.05 14.52
N PHE A 25 4.14 8.39 14.46
CA PHE A 25 3.09 9.15 13.80
C PHE A 25 3.05 8.87 12.30
N LYS A 26 1.88 8.52 11.78
CA LYS A 26 1.61 8.42 10.34
C LYS A 26 0.55 9.45 9.96
N GLN A 27 0.92 10.31 9.01
CA GLN A 27 0.02 11.35 8.52
C GLN A 27 -1.16 10.75 7.76
N ASN A 28 -2.28 11.49 7.77
CA ASN A 28 -3.39 11.21 6.88
C ASN A 28 -2.93 11.27 5.42
N SER A 29 -3.20 10.21 4.65
CA SER A 29 -2.68 10.05 3.30
C SER A 29 -3.12 11.15 2.34
N ASP A 30 -4.35 11.66 2.48
CA ASP A 30 -4.84 12.76 1.66
C ASP A 30 -4.14 14.07 2.00
N LEU A 31 -4.01 14.38 3.30
CA LEU A 31 -3.30 15.58 3.75
C LEU A 31 -1.81 15.51 3.36
N TYR A 32 -1.19 14.34 3.51
CA TYR A 32 0.19 14.12 3.07
C TYR A 32 0.35 14.35 1.57
N TRP A 33 -0.51 13.74 0.75
CA TRP A 33 -0.46 13.86 -0.71
C TRP A 33 -0.66 15.31 -1.18
N LEU A 34 -1.54 16.06 -0.49
CA LEU A 34 -1.82 17.45 -0.81
C LEU A 34 -0.72 18.43 -0.35
N THR A 35 0.09 18.09 0.67
CA THR A 35 0.97 19.06 1.34
C THR A 35 2.40 18.58 1.58
N GLY A 36 2.67 17.30 1.59
CA GLY A 36 3.95 16.71 2.04
C GLY A 36 4.22 16.86 3.55
N ILE A 37 3.28 17.40 4.32
CA ILE A 37 3.48 17.67 5.75
C ILE A 37 3.31 16.40 6.59
N VAL A 38 4.33 16.09 7.39
CA VAL A 38 4.31 14.99 8.37
C VAL A 38 4.42 15.60 9.77
N GLN A 39 3.31 16.14 10.24
CA GLN A 39 3.21 16.69 11.59
C GLN A 39 1.79 16.51 12.08
N GLU A 40 1.64 16.08 13.33
CA GLU A 40 0.33 15.99 13.99
C GLU A 40 -0.29 17.40 14.14
N ASP A 41 -1.60 17.43 14.37
CA ASP A 41 -2.37 18.65 14.54
C ASP A 41 -2.25 19.66 13.39
N SER A 42 -1.79 19.20 12.22
CA SER A 42 -1.80 20.03 11.00
C SER A 42 -3.13 19.94 10.27
N MET A 43 -3.40 20.94 9.44
CA MET A 43 -4.63 21.03 8.64
C MET A 43 -4.35 21.77 7.33
N LEU A 44 -5.04 21.39 6.27
CA LEU A 44 -5.09 22.13 5.00
C LEU A 44 -6.48 22.68 4.79
N VAL A 45 -6.57 23.97 4.44
CA VAL A 45 -7.82 24.64 4.04
C VAL A 45 -7.66 25.14 2.61
N LEU A 46 -8.58 24.74 1.75
CA LEU A 46 -8.68 25.20 0.35
C LEU A 46 -10.00 25.91 0.15
N PHE A 47 -9.96 27.21 -0.17
CA PHE A 47 -11.14 28.03 -0.43
C PHE A 47 -10.91 28.89 -1.68
N PRO A 48 -10.99 28.30 -2.91
CA PRO A 48 -10.63 29.01 -4.15
C PRO A 48 -11.36 30.34 -4.38
N ASP A 49 -12.61 30.43 -3.92
CA ASP A 49 -13.45 31.61 -4.09
C ASP A 49 -13.36 32.60 -2.90
N HIS A 50 -12.39 32.43 -1.98
CA HIS A 50 -12.21 33.39 -0.88
C HIS A 50 -11.91 34.78 -1.42
N PRO A 51 -12.61 35.84 -0.91
CA PRO A 51 -12.44 37.23 -1.40
C PRO A 51 -10.99 37.74 -1.31
N ASP A 52 -10.31 37.42 -0.19
CA ASP A 52 -8.88 37.66 -0.05
C ASP A 52 -8.06 36.49 -0.62
N PRO A 53 -7.27 36.70 -1.70
CA PRO A 53 -6.46 35.66 -2.29
C PRO A 53 -5.49 34.97 -1.33
N LYS A 54 -5.08 35.66 -0.27
CA LYS A 54 -4.19 35.12 0.77
C LYS A 54 -4.77 33.88 1.45
N TYR A 55 -6.09 33.76 1.55
CA TYR A 55 -6.77 32.69 2.26
C TYR A 55 -7.37 31.61 1.34
N ARG A 56 -6.97 31.59 0.06
CA ARG A 56 -7.43 30.57 -0.88
C ARG A 56 -6.80 29.21 -0.63
N GLU A 57 -5.56 29.22 -0.16
CA GLU A 57 -4.79 28.02 0.24
C GLU A 57 -4.08 28.33 1.55
N VAL A 58 -4.41 27.60 2.60
CA VAL A 58 -3.88 27.86 3.95
C VAL A 58 -3.43 26.57 4.61
N LEU A 59 -2.18 26.53 5.03
CA LEU A 59 -1.62 25.48 5.87
C LEU A 59 -1.73 25.91 7.34
N VAL A 60 -2.34 25.07 8.17
CA VAL A 60 -2.40 25.24 9.62
C VAL A 60 -1.38 24.33 10.29
N LEU A 61 -0.54 24.88 11.14
CA LEU A 61 0.49 24.17 11.88
C LEU A 61 0.41 24.51 13.39
N VAL A 62 0.94 23.61 14.20
CA VAL A 62 1.13 23.87 15.63
C VAL A 62 2.21 24.93 15.81
N ARG A 63 1.93 25.95 16.63
CA ARG A 63 2.94 26.98 16.96
C ARG A 63 4.11 26.35 17.71
N PRO A 64 5.35 26.54 17.26
CA PRO A 64 6.51 26.03 17.95
C PRO A 64 6.61 26.57 19.39
N ASN A 65 7.00 25.70 20.32
CA ASN A 65 7.21 26.04 21.72
C ASN A 65 8.53 25.42 22.20
N GLU A 66 9.48 26.26 22.55
CA GLU A 66 10.85 25.84 22.90
C GLU A 66 10.91 24.81 24.05
N LEU A 67 10.01 24.91 25.02
CA LEU A 67 9.97 23.96 26.14
C LEU A 67 9.47 22.59 25.68
N LYS A 68 8.37 22.55 24.91
CA LYS A 68 7.84 21.30 24.34
C LYS A 68 8.82 20.66 23.36
N GLU A 69 9.50 21.45 22.55
CA GLU A 69 10.48 20.94 21.58
C GLU A 69 11.72 20.27 22.23
N LYS A 70 11.98 20.54 23.51
CA LYS A 70 12.99 19.83 24.29
C LYS A 70 12.56 18.39 24.65
N TRP A 71 11.27 18.12 24.66
CA TRP A 71 10.69 16.82 24.97
C TRP A 71 10.33 16.04 23.71
N ASP A 72 9.61 16.67 22.79
CA ASP A 72 8.91 16.01 21.68
C ASP A 72 9.63 16.21 20.33
N GLY A 73 10.76 16.95 20.32
CA GLY A 73 11.45 17.28 19.08
C GLY A 73 10.94 18.56 18.43
N LYS A 74 11.62 18.98 17.36
CA LYS A 74 11.34 20.24 16.65
C LYS A 74 10.03 20.18 15.88
N ARG A 75 9.26 21.28 15.93
CA ARG A 75 8.08 21.54 15.10
C ARG A 75 8.44 22.38 13.88
N LEU A 76 7.71 22.19 12.79
CA LEU A 76 7.89 22.99 11.57
C LEU A 76 7.68 24.48 11.85
N ARG A 77 8.62 25.29 11.37
CA ARG A 77 8.47 26.75 11.28
C ARG A 77 7.62 27.11 10.07
N ALA A 78 7.07 28.33 10.05
CA ALA A 78 6.22 28.75 8.93
C ALA A 78 6.94 28.65 7.58
N GLU A 79 8.21 29.05 7.51
CA GLU A 79 8.99 29.00 6.26
C GLU A 79 9.32 27.56 5.84
N GLU A 80 9.54 26.65 6.79
CA GLU A 80 9.72 25.22 6.51
C GLU A 80 8.42 24.62 5.97
N GLY A 81 7.27 24.93 6.61
CA GLY A 81 5.96 24.50 6.12
C GLY A 81 5.67 24.97 4.70
N LYS A 82 5.99 26.25 4.39
CA LYS A 82 5.87 26.79 3.02
C LYS A 82 6.78 26.06 2.03
N SER A 83 8.02 25.83 2.43
CA SER A 83 9.00 25.16 1.56
C SER A 83 8.60 23.71 1.21
N VAL A 84 8.04 22.99 2.19
CA VAL A 84 7.59 21.62 1.99
C VAL A 84 6.30 21.57 1.18
N SER A 85 5.31 22.37 1.53
CA SER A 85 3.96 22.29 0.95
C SER A 85 3.76 23.12 -0.32
N GLY A 86 4.61 24.11 -0.59
CA GLY A 86 4.38 25.10 -1.63
C GLY A 86 3.28 26.13 -1.27
N ILE A 87 2.64 26.02 -0.12
CA ILE A 87 1.54 26.89 0.31
C ILE A 87 2.11 28.13 0.98
N ASN A 88 1.79 29.31 0.43
CA ASN A 88 2.35 30.58 0.88
C ASN A 88 1.77 31.08 2.22
N THR A 89 0.56 30.69 2.56
CA THR A 89 -0.10 31.13 3.80
C THR A 89 -0.05 30.05 4.86
N VAL A 90 0.71 30.32 5.91
CA VAL A 90 0.76 29.46 7.11
C VAL A 90 0.14 30.23 8.27
N ILE A 91 -0.80 29.59 8.98
CA ILE A 91 -1.38 30.10 10.23
C ILE A 91 -1.14 29.11 11.36
N TRP A 92 -1.26 29.58 12.59
CA TRP A 92 -1.06 28.73 13.76
C TRP A 92 -2.38 28.17 14.27
N LEU A 93 -2.37 26.92 14.73
CA LEU A 93 -3.56 26.19 15.19
C LEU A 93 -4.32 26.96 16.30
N ASP A 94 -3.59 27.64 17.20
CA ASP A 94 -4.15 28.44 18.29
C ASP A 94 -4.97 29.65 17.83
N THR A 95 -4.85 30.03 16.56
CA THR A 95 -5.62 31.13 15.94
C THR A 95 -6.57 30.66 14.84
N ALA A 96 -6.52 29.37 14.51
CA ALA A 96 -7.22 28.80 13.34
C ALA A 96 -8.75 28.81 13.51
N ASP A 97 -9.26 28.50 14.69
CA ASP A 97 -10.70 28.34 14.92
C ASP A 97 -11.52 29.60 14.57
N ALA A 98 -11.05 30.81 14.98
CA ALA A 98 -11.73 32.04 14.67
C ALA A 98 -11.73 32.35 13.17
N LEU A 99 -10.62 32.09 12.47
CA LEU A 99 -10.50 32.29 11.04
C LEU A 99 -11.38 31.28 10.27
N LEU A 100 -11.32 30.00 10.64
CA LEU A 100 -12.15 28.97 10.05
C LEU A 100 -13.64 29.25 10.18
N GLN A 101 -14.08 29.73 11.36
CA GLN A 101 -15.47 30.11 11.56
C GLN A 101 -15.90 31.20 10.56
N GLY A 102 -15.06 32.24 10.38
CA GLY A 102 -15.34 33.31 9.41
C GLY A 102 -15.38 32.78 7.97
N TRP A 103 -14.43 31.92 7.57
CA TRP A 103 -14.37 31.35 6.22
C TRP A 103 -15.54 30.41 5.94
N ILE A 104 -15.92 29.58 6.92
CA ILE A 104 -17.07 28.68 6.78
C ILE A 104 -18.36 29.45 6.58
N HIS A 105 -18.55 30.57 7.28
CA HIS A 105 -19.72 31.42 7.08
C HIS A 105 -19.79 32.09 5.70
N LEU A 106 -18.67 32.26 5.00
CA LEU A 106 -18.61 32.73 3.62
C LEU A 106 -18.90 31.64 2.59
N ALA A 107 -18.68 30.38 2.97
CA ALA A 107 -18.85 29.23 2.08
C ALA A 107 -20.31 28.74 2.07
N LYS A 108 -20.75 28.15 0.97
CA LYS A 108 -22.03 27.41 0.87
C LYS A 108 -21.84 25.94 1.13
N ASN A 109 -20.76 25.37 0.58
CA ASN A 109 -20.49 23.95 0.62
C ASN A 109 -19.19 23.70 1.39
N ILE A 110 -19.20 22.67 2.22
CA ILE A 110 -18.04 22.22 3.00
C ILE A 110 -17.63 20.82 2.49
N TYR A 111 -16.46 20.73 1.87
CA TYR A 111 -15.85 19.46 1.48
C TYR A 111 -15.02 18.91 2.61
N LEU A 112 -15.31 17.69 3.04
CA LEU A 112 -14.58 17.00 4.09
C LEU A 112 -14.02 15.67 3.58
N GLY A 113 -12.82 15.33 4.02
CA GLY A 113 -12.22 14.03 3.76
C GLY A 113 -12.73 13.00 4.77
N SER A 114 -13.09 11.83 4.29
CA SER A 114 -13.31 10.64 5.10
C SER A 114 -12.57 9.47 4.46
N ASN A 115 -12.08 8.54 5.29
CA ASN A 115 -11.49 7.33 4.74
C ASN A 115 -12.60 6.44 4.16
N GLU A 116 -12.76 6.47 2.84
CA GLU A 116 -13.73 5.68 2.10
C GLU A 116 -13.10 4.43 1.48
N ASN A 117 -12.26 3.73 2.25
CA ASN A 117 -11.70 2.47 1.81
C ASN A 117 -12.78 1.38 1.81
N ASP A 118 -12.95 0.68 0.69
CA ASP A 118 -13.96 -0.34 0.49
C ASP A 118 -13.62 -1.69 1.16
N ARG A 119 -12.39 -1.86 1.66
CA ARG A 119 -11.94 -3.12 2.29
C ARG A 119 -12.23 -3.16 3.78
N LYS A 120 -12.15 -2.03 4.48
CA LYS A 120 -12.34 -1.99 5.93
C LYS A 120 -12.77 -0.60 6.40
N SER A 121 -13.84 -0.53 7.17
CA SER A 121 -14.20 0.65 7.95
C SER A 121 -13.61 0.56 9.37
N SER A 122 -13.15 1.70 9.90
CA SER A 122 -12.70 1.77 11.29
C SER A 122 -13.90 1.85 12.25
N LEU A 123 -13.86 1.06 13.31
CA LEU A 123 -14.80 1.18 14.44
C LEU A 123 -14.36 2.30 15.41
N ILE A 124 -13.11 2.77 15.31
CA ILE A 124 -12.57 3.82 16.16
C ILE A 124 -12.83 5.15 15.47
N PRO A 125 -13.47 6.14 16.15
CA PRO A 125 -13.67 7.46 15.61
C PRO A 125 -12.32 8.15 15.37
N THR A 126 -11.88 8.22 14.11
CA THR A 126 -10.68 8.95 13.72
C THR A 126 -10.88 10.46 13.89
N ARG A 127 -9.79 11.24 13.89
CA ARG A 127 -9.86 12.69 13.92
C ARG A 127 -10.73 13.26 12.80
N GLN A 128 -10.67 12.70 11.60
CA GLN A 128 -11.52 13.11 10.49
C GLN A 128 -13.00 12.94 10.81
N TYR A 129 -13.41 11.78 11.35
CA TYR A 129 -14.83 11.55 11.70
C TYR A 129 -15.28 12.47 12.83
N ARG A 130 -14.46 12.71 13.86
CA ARG A 130 -14.79 13.67 14.92
C ARG A 130 -14.93 15.08 14.36
N PHE A 131 -14.03 15.50 13.47
CA PHE A 131 -14.10 16.82 12.82
C PHE A 131 -15.36 16.98 11.94
N ILE A 132 -15.77 15.91 11.23
CA ILE A 132 -17.03 15.88 10.47
C ILE A 132 -18.23 16.09 11.41
N ASP A 133 -18.27 15.33 12.51
CA ASP A 133 -19.40 15.42 13.48
C ASP A 133 -19.47 16.80 14.15
N GLU A 134 -18.33 17.32 14.57
CA GLU A 134 -18.24 18.67 15.17
C GLU A 134 -18.65 19.75 14.16
N SER A 135 -18.19 19.66 12.92
CA SER A 135 -18.54 20.60 11.85
C SER A 135 -20.06 20.59 11.59
N LYS A 136 -20.68 19.42 11.49
CA LYS A 136 -22.13 19.29 11.28
C LYS A 136 -22.95 19.83 12.46
N LYS A 137 -22.47 19.63 13.68
CA LYS A 137 -23.11 20.21 14.88
C LYS A 137 -23.00 21.71 14.93
N LYS A 138 -21.83 22.26 14.56
CA LYS A 138 -21.55 23.73 14.63
C LYS A 138 -22.16 24.49 13.46
N TYR A 139 -22.23 23.90 12.27
CA TYR A 139 -22.71 24.52 11.04
C TYR A 139 -23.81 23.70 10.35
N PRO A 140 -24.96 23.47 11.00
CA PRO A 140 -25.96 22.50 10.55
C PRO A 140 -26.72 22.89 9.27
N LEU A 141 -26.61 24.14 8.83
CA LEU A 141 -27.33 24.65 7.65
C LEU A 141 -26.45 24.72 6.39
N HIS A 142 -25.18 24.27 6.46
CA HIS A 142 -24.31 24.18 5.31
C HIS A 142 -24.57 22.87 4.53
N GLN A 143 -24.19 22.88 3.25
CA GLN A 143 -24.16 21.65 2.44
C GLN A 143 -22.82 20.97 2.63
N TYR A 144 -22.86 19.66 2.89
CA TYR A 144 -21.66 18.85 3.11
C TYR A 144 -21.42 17.94 1.92
N GLU A 145 -20.19 17.98 1.41
CA GLU A 145 -19.74 17.28 0.22
C GLU A 145 -18.57 16.35 0.55
N ARG A 146 -18.47 15.25 -0.18
CA ARG A 146 -17.39 14.29 -0.04
C ARG A 146 -16.17 14.73 -0.84
N ALA A 147 -15.00 14.88 -0.19
CA ALA A 147 -13.73 15.10 -0.89
C ALA A 147 -13.18 13.81 -1.54
N ALA A 148 -13.54 12.63 -1.02
CA ALA A 148 -12.99 11.36 -1.44
C ALA A 148 -13.11 11.06 -2.96
N PRO A 149 -14.23 11.36 -3.67
CA PRO A 149 -14.30 11.15 -5.11
C PRO A 149 -13.29 12.00 -5.90
N ILE A 150 -13.02 13.24 -5.46
CA ILE A 150 -12.04 14.12 -6.11
C ILE A 150 -10.62 13.58 -5.89
N LEU A 151 -10.31 13.19 -4.64
CA LEU A 151 -8.99 12.64 -4.29
C LEU A 151 -8.73 11.30 -4.98
N LYS A 152 -9.76 10.44 -5.06
CA LYS A 152 -9.69 9.19 -5.82
C LYS A 152 -9.31 9.45 -7.29
N GLU A 153 -9.96 10.42 -7.92
CA GLU A 153 -9.68 10.78 -9.31
C GLU A 153 -8.22 11.28 -9.48
N LEU A 154 -7.75 12.14 -8.58
CA LEU A 154 -6.42 12.72 -8.63
C LEU A 154 -5.32 11.72 -8.25
N ARG A 155 -5.45 11.01 -7.13
CA ARG A 155 -4.43 10.10 -6.59
C ARG A 155 -4.30 8.80 -7.38
N SER A 156 -5.36 8.35 -8.07
CA SER A 156 -5.32 7.10 -8.83
C SER A 156 -4.36 7.15 -10.02
N VAL A 157 -4.13 8.34 -10.61
CA VAL A 157 -3.23 8.54 -11.75
C VAL A 157 -1.95 9.22 -11.26
N LYS A 158 -0.86 8.46 -11.19
CA LYS A 158 0.45 8.93 -10.71
C LYS A 158 1.16 9.75 -11.77
N THR A 159 1.80 10.83 -11.36
CA THR A 159 2.75 11.59 -12.20
C THR A 159 4.04 10.78 -12.40
N ALA A 160 4.93 11.28 -13.27
CA ALA A 160 6.23 10.64 -13.47
C ALA A 160 7.10 10.71 -12.21
N GLU A 161 7.03 11.83 -11.49
CA GLU A 161 7.75 12.07 -10.24
C GLU A 161 7.27 11.13 -9.13
N GLU A 162 5.96 10.93 -8.99
CA GLU A 162 5.41 9.95 -8.05
C GLU A 162 5.87 8.53 -8.39
N ALA A 163 5.89 8.16 -9.67
CA ALA A 163 6.37 6.86 -10.12
C ALA A 163 7.88 6.66 -9.85
N GLU A 164 8.69 7.71 -9.90
CA GLU A 164 10.12 7.68 -9.52
C GLU A 164 10.30 7.44 -8.01
N VAL A 165 9.46 8.04 -7.16
CA VAL A 165 9.49 7.80 -5.72
C VAL A 165 9.10 6.35 -5.39
N VAL A 166 8.05 5.82 -6.06
CA VAL A 166 7.69 4.39 -5.95
C VAL A 166 8.83 3.49 -6.42
N GLN A 167 9.50 3.83 -7.55
CA GLN A 167 10.65 3.05 -8.01
C GLN A 167 11.76 3.01 -6.95
N LYS A 168 11.97 4.11 -6.23
CA LYS A 168 12.94 4.13 -5.12
C LYS A 168 12.54 3.20 -3.97
N ALA A 169 11.27 3.18 -3.59
CA ALA A 169 10.76 2.22 -2.60
C ALA A 169 10.95 0.76 -3.07
N ILE A 170 10.72 0.50 -4.37
CA ILE A 170 10.96 -0.81 -5.00
C ILE A 170 12.45 -1.18 -4.98
N ASP A 171 13.34 -0.25 -5.29
CA ASP A 171 14.79 -0.51 -5.30
C ASP A 171 15.27 -0.90 -3.89
N ILE A 172 14.79 -0.22 -2.85
CA ILE A 172 15.06 -0.56 -1.44
C ILE A 172 14.52 -1.96 -1.11
N THR A 173 13.31 -2.27 -1.56
CA THR A 173 12.69 -3.59 -1.38
C THR A 173 13.46 -4.69 -2.10
N HIS A 174 13.98 -4.41 -3.30
CA HIS A 174 14.84 -5.32 -4.05
C HIS A 174 16.13 -5.66 -3.28
N GLU A 175 16.80 -4.66 -2.73
CA GLU A 175 18.00 -4.89 -1.91
C GLU A 175 17.71 -5.72 -0.65
N ALA A 176 16.55 -5.50 -0.02
CA ALA A 176 16.11 -6.33 1.09
C ALA A 176 15.89 -7.79 0.64
N PHE A 177 15.25 -8.02 -0.50
CA PHE A 177 15.09 -9.36 -1.06
C PHE A 177 16.42 -10.04 -1.38
N ASN A 178 17.37 -9.32 -2.00
CA ASN A 178 18.72 -9.82 -2.25
C ASN A 178 19.44 -10.23 -0.96
N ARG A 179 19.26 -9.45 0.11
CA ARG A 179 19.83 -9.75 1.41
C ARG A 179 19.23 -11.01 2.02
N VAL A 180 17.90 -11.17 1.97
CA VAL A 180 17.20 -12.35 2.47
C VAL A 180 17.58 -13.61 1.71
N MET A 181 17.68 -13.57 0.39
CA MET A 181 18.12 -14.74 -0.40
C MET A 181 19.51 -15.25 0.01
N LYS A 182 20.34 -14.37 0.59
CA LYS A 182 21.66 -14.72 1.12
C LYS A 182 21.63 -15.20 2.57
N PHE A 183 20.63 -14.81 3.33
CA PHE A 183 20.52 -15.12 4.76
C PHE A 183 19.78 -16.43 5.02
N ILE A 184 18.71 -16.69 4.25
CA ILE A 184 17.80 -17.78 4.54
C ILE A 184 18.44 -19.17 4.37
N ARG A 185 18.20 -20.02 5.38
CA ARG A 185 18.62 -21.42 5.44
C ARG A 185 17.76 -22.17 6.44
N PRO A 186 17.75 -23.51 6.44
CA PRO A 186 17.08 -24.29 7.48
C PRO A 186 17.57 -23.92 8.89
N GLY A 187 16.64 -23.81 9.83
CA GLY A 187 16.91 -23.49 11.23
C GLY A 187 16.83 -22.01 11.58
N VAL A 188 16.70 -21.08 10.59
CA VAL A 188 16.40 -19.67 10.89
C VAL A 188 14.91 -19.50 11.21
N PHE A 189 14.59 -18.50 12.02
CA PHE A 189 13.19 -18.17 12.32
C PHE A 189 12.67 -17.08 11.39
N GLU A 190 11.35 -17.06 11.18
CA GLU A 190 10.67 -16.07 10.34
C GLU A 190 10.95 -14.62 10.80
N TYR A 191 10.99 -14.35 12.12
CA TYR A 191 11.34 -13.03 12.66
C TYR A 191 12.80 -12.62 12.40
N GLU A 192 13.74 -13.57 12.23
CA GLU A 192 15.11 -13.24 11.86
C GLU A 192 15.18 -12.78 10.41
N VAL A 193 14.37 -13.39 9.52
CA VAL A 193 14.20 -12.95 8.14
C VAL A 193 13.60 -11.55 8.10
N GLU A 194 12.57 -11.28 8.89
CA GLU A 194 11.97 -9.94 9.03
C GLU A 194 13.00 -8.91 9.52
N ALA A 195 13.84 -9.25 10.48
CA ALA A 195 14.90 -8.36 10.98
C ALA A 195 15.89 -7.96 9.87
N GLU A 196 16.26 -8.89 8.97
CA GLU A 196 17.13 -8.61 7.83
C GLU A 196 16.46 -7.64 6.82
N ILE A 197 15.16 -7.80 6.59
CA ILE A 197 14.35 -6.90 5.75
C ILE A 197 14.34 -5.49 6.37
N LEU A 198 13.99 -5.37 7.64
CA LEU A 198 13.90 -4.09 8.35
C LEU A 198 15.26 -3.38 8.42
N TYR A 199 16.34 -4.13 8.65
CA TYR A 199 17.68 -3.56 8.58
C TYR A 199 17.96 -2.94 7.20
N SER A 200 17.63 -3.65 6.12
CA SER A 200 17.81 -3.13 4.76
C SER A 200 16.99 -1.86 4.50
N PHE A 201 15.76 -1.81 4.99
CA PHE A 201 14.89 -0.65 4.84
C PHE A 201 15.47 0.59 5.54
N PHE A 202 15.75 0.48 6.83
CA PHE A 202 16.25 1.62 7.62
C PHE A 202 17.64 2.07 7.19
N SER A 203 18.53 1.16 6.80
CA SER A 203 19.89 1.51 6.34
C SER A 203 19.87 2.31 5.03
N GLN A 204 18.79 2.26 4.27
CA GLN A 204 18.59 2.98 3.02
C GLN A 204 17.60 4.17 3.13
N ARG A 205 17.30 4.61 4.36
CA ARG A 205 16.41 5.74 4.65
C ARG A 205 14.93 5.53 4.24
N ALA A 206 14.46 4.29 4.15
CA ALA A 206 13.03 4.06 4.16
C ALA A 206 12.44 4.52 5.49
N THR A 207 11.22 5.02 5.48
CA THR A 207 10.50 5.40 6.71
C THR A 207 10.21 4.16 7.56
N GLY A 208 10.06 3.02 6.90
CA GLY A 208 9.79 1.72 7.51
C GLY A 208 9.21 0.75 6.51
N PRO A 209 8.61 -0.33 6.98
CA PRO A 209 7.80 -1.20 6.14
C PRO A 209 6.49 -0.49 5.76
N ALA A 210 6.04 -0.69 4.53
CA ALA A 210 4.77 -0.19 4.00
C ALA A 210 3.56 -0.77 4.76
N TYR A 211 3.72 -1.99 5.22
CA TYR A 211 2.75 -2.79 5.99
C TYR A 211 3.48 -3.83 6.85
N GLY A 212 2.78 -4.49 7.76
CA GLY A 212 3.35 -5.60 8.53
C GLY A 212 3.79 -6.72 7.60
N SER A 213 5.10 -7.00 7.58
CA SER A 213 5.67 -8.01 6.69
C SER A 213 5.07 -9.39 6.96
N ILE A 214 4.75 -10.12 5.90
CA ILE A 214 4.29 -11.50 5.94
C ILE A 214 5.49 -12.39 5.64
N ILE A 215 5.95 -13.13 6.63
CA ILE A 215 7.08 -14.04 6.50
C ILE A 215 6.59 -15.44 6.90
N ALA A 216 6.15 -16.21 5.92
CA ALA A 216 5.33 -17.40 6.14
C ALA A 216 6.00 -18.65 5.59
N SER A 217 6.55 -19.51 6.47
CA SER A 217 7.19 -20.76 6.08
C SER A 217 6.20 -21.95 6.10
N GLY A 218 6.39 -22.89 5.20
CA GLY A 218 5.59 -24.12 5.11
C GLY A 218 4.09 -23.84 5.02
N GLY A 219 3.29 -24.43 5.92
CA GLY A 219 1.83 -24.29 5.94
C GLY A 219 1.34 -22.88 6.25
N ASN A 220 2.13 -22.04 6.91
CA ASN A 220 1.79 -20.65 7.18
C ASN A 220 1.60 -19.84 5.88
N ALA A 221 2.26 -20.24 4.80
CA ALA A 221 2.12 -19.63 3.48
C ALA A 221 0.70 -19.72 2.90
N CYS A 222 -0.19 -20.54 3.47
CA CYS A 222 -1.61 -20.60 3.10
C CYS A 222 -2.48 -19.59 3.88
N ILE A 223 -1.92 -18.82 4.81
CA ILE A 223 -2.62 -17.78 5.57
C ILE A 223 -2.27 -16.43 4.95
N LEU A 224 -3.23 -15.77 4.29
CA LEU A 224 -2.97 -14.59 3.47
C LEU A 224 -2.27 -13.43 4.21
N HIS A 225 -2.70 -13.13 5.44
CA HIS A 225 -2.15 -12.06 6.27
C HIS A 225 -1.49 -12.63 7.53
N TYR A 226 -0.57 -13.59 7.34
CA TYR A 226 0.22 -14.15 8.42
C TYR A 226 1.31 -13.16 8.86
N VAL A 227 1.17 -12.60 10.04
CA VAL A 227 2.09 -11.57 10.58
C VAL A 227 2.70 -11.96 11.92
N SER A 228 2.50 -13.20 12.37
CA SER A 228 3.10 -13.68 13.62
C SER A 228 4.60 -13.90 13.49
N ASN A 229 5.08 -14.28 12.31
CA ASN A 229 6.49 -14.41 11.92
C ASN A 229 7.36 -15.11 12.98
N ASN A 230 6.88 -16.20 13.59
CA ASN A 230 7.50 -16.79 14.77
C ASN A 230 7.87 -18.27 14.64
N GLN A 231 7.75 -18.85 13.47
CA GLN A 231 8.06 -20.26 13.23
C GLN A 231 9.48 -20.43 12.69
N GLU A 232 10.05 -21.62 12.95
CA GLU A 232 11.31 -22.06 12.37
C GLU A 232 11.12 -22.45 10.90
N CYS A 233 11.97 -21.94 10.02
CA CYS A 233 12.01 -22.30 8.61
C CYS A 233 12.72 -23.66 8.45
N LYS A 234 12.00 -24.70 8.00
CA LYS A 234 12.51 -26.06 7.95
C LYS A 234 13.06 -26.41 6.58
N ASP A 235 13.98 -27.39 6.57
CA ASP A 235 14.50 -27.96 5.33
C ASP A 235 13.38 -28.53 4.46
N GLY A 236 13.43 -28.21 3.15
CA GLY A 236 12.44 -28.66 2.18
C GLY A 236 11.14 -27.85 2.15
N GLU A 237 10.94 -26.85 3.02
CA GLU A 237 9.80 -25.95 2.97
C GLU A 237 10.02 -24.80 1.97
N ILE A 238 8.90 -24.20 1.54
CA ILE A 238 8.86 -22.87 0.90
C ILE A 238 8.63 -21.85 2.00
N ILE A 239 9.26 -20.69 1.86
CA ILE A 239 8.90 -19.47 2.59
C ILE A 239 8.29 -18.46 1.61
N LEU A 240 7.08 -18.06 1.87
CA LEU A 240 6.39 -16.96 1.21
C LEU A 240 6.71 -15.68 1.99
N MET A 241 7.25 -14.69 1.31
CA MET A 241 7.58 -13.40 1.89
C MET A 241 6.87 -12.31 1.10
N ASP A 242 6.08 -11.51 1.80
CA ASP A 242 5.33 -10.39 1.26
C ASP A 242 5.65 -9.15 2.09
N PHE A 243 6.37 -8.22 1.48
CA PHE A 243 6.93 -7.04 2.14
C PHE A 243 7.24 -5.93 1.14
N GLY A 244 7.18 -4.70 1.61
CA GLY A 244 7.53 -3.53 0.82
C GLY A 244 8.08 -2.42 1.69
N ALA A 245 8.99 -1.60 1.16
CA ALA A 245 9.48 -0.40 1.83
C ALA A 245 8.52 0.78 1.60
N GLU A 246 8.40 1.65 2.61
CA GLU A 246 7.84 2.98 2.45
C GLU A 246 8.98 4.00 2.28
N TYR A 247 9.00 4.72 1.17
CA TYR A 247 9.96 5.77 0.90
C TYR A 247 9.27 7.03 0.38
N GLY A 248 9.55 8.18 1.02
CA GLY A 248 8.91 9.44 0.65
C GLY A 248 7.38 9.37 0.67
N GLY A 249 6.79 8.62 1.61
CA GLY A 249 5.36 8.41 1.76
C GLY A 249 4.72 7.50 0.70
N TYR A 250 5.49 6.92 -0.23
CA TYR A 250 5.01 5.96 -1.23
C TYR A 250 5.48 4.55 -0.91
N ASN A 251 4.68 3.58 -1.28
CA ASN A 251 4.85 2.19 -0.93
C ASN A 251 5.31 1.34 -2.12
N ALA A 252 6.16 0.35 -1.84
CA ALA A 252 6.36 -0.82 -2.68
C ALA A 252 5.55 -2.00 -2.12
N ASP A 253 5.30 -2.99 -2.97
CA ASP A 253 4.58 -4.21 -2.61
C ASP A 253 5.16 -5.39 -3.40
N LEU A 254 5.85 -6.29 -2.72
CA LEU A 254 6.56 -7.41 -3.33
C LEU A 254 6.24 -8.71 -2.63
N THR A 255 5.75 -9.70 -3.36
CA THR A 255 5.74 -11.07 -2.85
C THR A 255 6.67 -11.98 -3.67
N ARG A 256 7.45 -12.77 -2.96
CA ARG A 256 8.22 -13.90 -3.50
C ARG A 256 8.10 -15.11 -2.58
N SER A 257 8.01 -16.27 -3.21
CA SER A 257 8.05 -17.58 -2.52
C SER A 257 9.33 -18.31 -2.93
N ILE A 258 10.22 -18.61 -1.96
CA ILE A 258 11.51 -19.23 -2.25
C ILE A 258 11.73 -20.49 -1.39
N PRO A 259 12.56 -21.45 -1.83
CA PRO A 259 12.87 -22.62 -1.02
C PRO A 259 13.82 -22.27 0.12
N VAL A 260 13.52 -22.69 1.33
CA VAL A 260 14.33 -22.43 2.53
C VAL A 260 15.78 -22.93 2.37
N ASN A 261 15.94 -24.08 1.71
CA ASN A 261 17.27 -24.70 1.48
C ASN A 261 17.92 -24.33 0.15
N GLY A 262 17.37 -23.33 -0.58
CA GLY A 262 17.91 -22.86 -1.86
C GLY A 262 17.59 -23.73 -3.06
N LYS A 263 16.76 -24.78 -2.92
CA LYS A 263 16.42 -25.67 -4.04
C LYS A 263 14.95 -26.10 -4.03
N PHE A 264 14.22 -25.77 -5.08
CA PHE A 264 12.84 -26.21 -5.24
C PHE A 264 12.74 -27.72 -5.48
N SER A 265 11.83 -28.41 -4.80
CA SER A 265 11.43 -29.79 -5.15
C SER A 265 10.68 -29.81 -6.50
N LYS A 266 10.45 -31.02 -7.05
CA LYS A 266 9.70 -31.17 -8.31
C LYS A 266 8.29 -30.56 -8.21
N ARG A 267 7.56 -30.83 -7.10
CA ARG A 267 6.19 -30.32 -6.89
C ARG A 267 6.20 -28.81 -6.68
N GLN A 268 7.14 -28.28 -5.90
CA GLN A 268 7.28 -26.85 -5.71
C GLN A 268 7.54 -26.12 -7.03
N LYS A 269 8.43 -26.64 -7.90
CA LYS A 269 8.65 -26.08 -9.25
C LYS A 269 7.39 -26.10 -10.11
N GLU A 270 6.61 -27.16 -10.05
CA GLU A 270 5.36 -27.27 -10.80
C GLU A 270 4.36 -26.20 -10.37
N VAL A 271 4.12 -26.05 -9.06
CA VAL A 271 3.18 -25.05 -8.50
C VAL A 271 3.71 -23.62 -8.69
N TYR A 272 5.03 -23.41 -8.50
CA TYR A 272 5.67 -22.12 -8.73
C TYR A 272 5.52 -21.65 -10.19
N ASN A 273 5.83 -22.53 -11.14
CA ASN A 273 5.71 -22.21 -12.57
C ASN A 273 4.25 -22.00 -12.98
N ALA A 274 3.30 -22.68 -12.35
CA ALA A 274 1.88 -22.44 -12.53
C ALA A 274 1.47 -21.04 -12.04
N CYS A 275 1.94 -20.63 -10.86
CA CYS A 275 1.72 -19.27 -10.33
C CYS A 275 2.40 -18.21 -11.20
N LEU A 276 3.64 -18.44 -11.64
CA LEU A 276 4.37 -17.55 -12.55
C LEU A 276 3.64 -17.37 -13.88
N HIS A 277 3.06 -18.46 -14.43
CA HIS A 277 2.23 -18.37 -15.63
C HIS A 277 1.00 -17.45 -15.39
N LEU A 278 0.31 -17.63 -14.26
CA LEU A 278 -0.83 -16.76 -13.90
C LEU A 278 -0.40 -15.29 -13.73
N HIS A 279 0.75 -15.06 -13.11
CA HIS A 279 1.32 -13.71 -12.96
C HIS A 279 1.61 -13.05 -14.33
N GLN A 280 2.27 -13.78 -15.24
CA GLN A 280 2.57 -13.28 -16.59
C GLN A 280 1.29 -13.03 -17.39
N PHE A 281 0.31 -13.95 -17.33
CA PHE A 281 -0.98 -13.80 -17.96
C PHE A 281 -1.72 -12.58 -17.43
N ALA A 282 -1.83 -12.44 -16.10
CA ALA A 282 -2.45 -11.32 -15.44
C ALA A 282 -1.79 -9.99 -15.84
N LYS A 283 -0.46 -9.92 -15.78
CA LYS A 283 0.30 -8.74 -16.22
C LYS A 283 0.00 -8.34 -17.67
N SER A 284 -0.12 -9.32 -18.57
CA SER A 284 -0.40 -9.05 -19.99
C SER A 284 -1.78 -8.41 -20.26
N LEU A 285 -2.72 -8.61 -19.35
CA LEU A 285 -4.07 -8.04 -19.46
C LEU A 285 -4.16 -6.59 -18.94
N LEU A 286 -3.22 -6.15 -18.08
CA LEU A 286 -3.24 -4.81 -17.49
C LEU A 286 -2.77 -3.77 -18.50
N LYS A 287 -3.71 -2.93 -18.96
CA LYS A 287 -3.50 -1.80 -19.88
C LYS A 287 -4.63 -0.77 -19.71
N PRO A 288 -4.49 0.43 -20.23
CA PRO A 288 -5.62 1.38 -20.28
C PRO A 288 -6.85 0.76 -20.95
N GLY A 289 -8.02 0.98 -20.35
CA GLY A 289 -9.29 0.37 -20.76
C GLY A 289 -9.66 -0.93 -20.04
N THR A 290 -8.75 -1.57 -19.31
CA THR A 290 -9.07 -2.76 -18.51
C THR A 290 -9.98 -2.38 -17.34
N ILE A 291 -11.01 -3.20 -17.07
CA ILE A 291 -11.88 -3.12 -15.90
C ILE A 291 -11.44 -4.20 -14.91
N ILE A 292 -11.08 -3.83 -13.67
CA ILE A 292 -10.48 -4.75 -12.69
C ILE A 292 -11.37 -5.95 -12.40
N ASN A 293 -12.68 -5.76 -12.26
CA ASN A 293 -13.61 -6.88 -12.01
C ASN A 293 -13.62 -7.89 -13.16
N GLU A 294 -13.60 -7.44 -14.41
CA GLU A 294 -13.53 -8.31 -15.59
C GLU A 294 -12.16 -9.01 -15.71
N TYR A 295 -11.10 -8.27 -15.41
CA TYR A 295 -9.74 -8.77 -15.36
C TYR A 295 -9.60 -9.91 -14.35
N HIS A 296 -10.12 -9.77 -13.12
CA HIS A 296 -10.11 -10.84 -12.11
C HIS A 296 -10.81 -12.10 -12.61
N GLN A 297 -11.96 -11.95 -13.27
CA GLN A 297 -12.68 -13.08 -13.85
C GLN A 297 -11.90 -13.77 -14.98
N GLN A 298 -11.18 -12.99 -15.82
CA GLN A 298 -10.35 -13.56 -16.88
C GLN A 298 -9.18 -14.37 -16.30
N VAL A 299 -8.48 -13.84 -15.29
CA VAL A 299 -7.40 -14.56 -14.60
C VAL A 299 -7.95 -15.81 -13.88
N GLY A 300 -9.12 -15.71 -13.24
CA GLY A 300 -9.78 -16.86 -12.61
C GLY A 300 -10.08 -17.99 -13.59
N ARG A 301 -10.58 -17.67 -14.79
CA ARG A 301 -10.80 -18.71 -15.85
C ARG A 301 -9.48 -19.33 -16.35
N GLU A 302 -8.40 -18.57 -16.36
CA GLU A 302 -7.08 -19.14 -16.67
C GLU A 302 -6.58 -20.01 -15.51
N ALA A 303 -6.83 -19.61 -14.26
CA ALA A 303 -6.50 -20.40 -13.08
C ALA A 303 -7.18 -21.77 -13.09
N ASP A 304 -8.46 -21.88 -13.49
CA ASP A 304 -9.16 -23.16 -13.64
C ASP A 304 -8.41 -24.13 -14.57
N LYS A 305 -7.91 -23.63 -15.71
CA LYS A 305 -7.14 -24.45 -16.67
C LYS A 305 -5.80 -24.88 -16.09
N VAL A 306 -5.12 -23.93 -15.45
CA VAL A 306 -3.82 -24.17 -14.80
C VAL A 306 -3.95 -25.19 -13.69
N PHE A 307 -4.96 -25.04 -12.82
CA PHE A 307 -5.21 -25.95 -11.70
C PHE A 307 -5.61 -27.35 -12.17
N GLN A 308 -6.35 -27.46 -13.26
CA GLN A 308 -6.63 -28.76 -13.87
C GLN A 308 -5.34 -29.42 -14.37
N LYS A 309 -4.45 -28.66 -15.02
CA LYS A 309 -3.19 -29.19 -15.58
C LYS A 309 -2.25 -29.73 -14.49
N ILE A 310 -2.19 -29.09 -13.32
CA ILE A 310 -1.33 -29.51 -12.20
C ILE A 310 -2.04 -30.43 -11.19
N GLY A 311 -3.26 -30.91 -11.54
CA GLY A 311 -3.99 -31.91 -10.77
C GLY A 311 -4.72 -31.41 -9.54
N LEU A 312 -4.95 -30.10 -9.41
CA LEU A 312 -5.68 -29.51 -8.28
C LEU A 312 -7.20 -29.50 -8.49
N LEU A 313 -7.66 -29.33 -9.72
CA LEU A 313 -9.08 -29.38 -10.08
C LEU A 313 -9.35 -30.47 -11.10
N SER A 314 -10.50 -31.13 -10.97
CA SER A 314 -11.03 -32.03 -11.96
C SER A 314 -11.90 -31.31 -13.00
N LYS A 315 -12.21 -31.97 -14.12
CA LYS A 315 -13.19 -31.45 -15.10
C LYS A 315 -14.57 -31.26 -14.49
N SER A 316 -14.94 -32.09 -13.52
CA SER A 316 -16.23 -31.98 -12.82
C SER A 316 -16.28 -30.75 -11.92
N ASP A 317 -15.19 -30.41 -11.23
CA ASP A 317 -15.12 -29.22 -10.38
C ASP A 317 -15.36 -27.95 -11.22
N ILE A 318 -14.69 -27.86 -12.37
CA ILE A 318 -14.84 -26.73 -13.29
C ILE A 318 -16.24 -26.68 -13.90
N LYS A 319 -16.81 -27.85 -14.26
CA LYS A 319 -18.17 -27.93 -14.81
C LYS A 319 -19.24 -27.48 -13.80
N ASN A 320 -19.03 -27.74 -12.52
CA ASN A 320 -19.93 -27.39 -11.43
C ASN A 320 -19.68 -25.99 -10.86
N SER A 321 -18.71 -25.23 -11.41
CA SER A 321 -18.40 -23.86 -11.04
C SER A 321 -19.55 -22.92 -11.38
N THR A 322 -19.83 -21.98 -10.46
CA THR A 322 -20.78 -20.89 -10.66
C THR A 322 -20.11 -19.54 -10.49
N PRO A 323 -20.69 -18.43 -10.97
CA PRO A 323 -20.12 -17.10 -10.73
C PRO A 323 -19.96 -16.75 -9.25
N GLU A 324 -20.84 -17.27 -8.38
CA GLU A 324 -20.82 -17.04 -6.92
C GLU A 324 -19.84 -17.96 -6.20
N ASN A 325 -19.53 -19.12 -6.79
CA ASN A 325 -18.58 -20.10 -6.24
C ASN A 325 -17.72 -20.67 -7.37
N PRO A 326 -16.77 -19.89 -7.90
CA PRO A 326 -15.89 -20.33 -8.97
C PRO A 326 -14.90 -21.39 -8.48
N ALA A 327 -14.60 -22.39 -9.30
CA ALA A 327 -13.80 -23.54 -8.91
C ALA A 327 -12.37 -23.15 -8.48
N TYR A 328 -11.78 -22.16 -9.16
CA TYR A 328 -10.44 -21.68 -8.82
C TYR A 328 -10.33 -21.10 -7.40
N TRP A 329 -11.43 -20.63 -6.79
CA TRP A 329 -11.40 -20.04 -5.44
C TRP A 329 -10.95 -21.04 -4.37
N LYS A 330 -11.00 -22.30 -4.63
CA LYS A 330 -10.45 -23.31 -3.72
C LYS A 330 -8.96 -23.12 -3.45
N TYR A 331 -8.21 -22.61 -4.42
CA TYR A 331 -6.75 -22.45 -4.32
C TYR A 331 -6.24 -21.04 -4.61
N LEU A 332 -7.11 -20.13 -5.08
CA LEU A 332 -6.83 -18.71 -5.32
C LEU A 332 -8.05 -17.89 -4.87
N TYR A 333 -8.06 -17.51 -3.60
CA TYR A 333 -9.21 -16.93 -2.91
C TYR A 333 -9.06 -15.45 -2.54
N HIS A 334 -8.20 -14.71 -3.27
CA HIS A 334 -8.05 -13.26 -3.12
C HIS A 334 -8.00 -12.53 -4.48
N GLY A 335 -8.01 -11.20 -4.42
CA GLY A 335 -7.88 -10.36 -5.62
C GLY A 335 -6.50 -10.47 -6.25
N ILE A 336 -6.42 -10.27 -7.57
CA ILE A 336 -5.17 -10.42 -8.35
C ILE A 336 -4.40 -9.10 -8.42
N SER A 337 -5.05 -7.97 -8.13
CA SER A 337 -4.47 -6.63 -8.25
C SER A 337 -5.22 -5.63 -7.40
N HIS A 338 -4.49 -4.64 -6.91
CA HIS A 338 -5.03 -3.42 -6.32
C HIS A 338 -4.20 -2.20 -6.75
N HIS A 339 -4.75 -1.01 -6.55
CA HIS A 339 -4.00 0.22 -6.73
C HIS A 339 -2.96 0.37 -5.62
N LEU A 340 -1.82 0.98 -5.96
CA LEU A 340 -0.69 1.19 -5.07
C LEU A 340 -0.23 2.65 -5.16
N GLY A 341 0.21 3.24 -4.05
CA GLY A 341 0.69 4.62 -4.00
C GLY A 341 1.07 5.08 -2.60
N VAL A 342 0.47 6.16 -2.13
CA VAL A 342 0.63 6.67 -0.75
C VAL A 342 0.02 5.69 0.27
N ASP A 343 -1.04 5.00 -0.12
CA ASP A 343 -1.52 3.83 0.59
C ASP A 343 -1.11 2.55 -0.16
N VAL A 344 -0.84 1.46 0.57
CA VAL A 344 -0.56 0.14 -0.06
C VAL A 344 -1.78 -0.30 -0.86
N HIS A 345 -2.96 -0.25 -0.26
CA HIS A 345 -4.23 -0.39 -0.97
C HIS A 345 -4.75 1.02 -1.27
N ASP A 346 -4.20 1.64 -2.32
CA ASP A 346 -4.47 3.04 -2.66
C ASP A 346 -5.85 3.23 -3.32
N LEU A 347 -6.26 4.50 -3.36
CA LEU A 347 -7.50 4.92 -3.99
C LEU A 347 -7.50 4.55 -5.49
N GLY A 348 -8.59 3.97 -5.94
CA GLY A 348 -8.72 3.55 -7.33
C GLY A 348 -10.11 3.07 -7.68
N THR A 349 -10.25 2.50 -8.88
CA THR A 349 -11.53 2.00 -9.40
C THR A 349 -11.45 0.51 -9.69
N ARG A 350 -12.57 -0.19 -9.49
CA ARG A 350 -12.71 -1.61 -9.87
C ARG A 350 -13.71 -1.81 -11.02
N THR A 351 -14.56 -0.81 -11.25
CA THR A 351 -15.70 -0.88 -12.17
C THR A 351 -15.54 0.03 -13.38
N GLU A 352 -14.64 1.00 -13.31
CA GLU A 352 -14.34 1.91 -14.41
C GLU A 352 -13.07 1.48 -15.14
N PRO A 353 -12.90 1.85 -16.43
CA PRO A 353 -11.70 1.54 -17.17
C PRO A 353 -10.45 2.15 -16.55
N LEU A 354 -9.39 1.35 -16.41
CA LEU A 354 -8.08 1.83 -15.99
C LEU A 354 -7.50 2.83 -16.99
N ARG A 355 -6.68 3.76 -16.51
CA ARG A 355 -6.05 4.82 -17.30
C ARG A 355 -4.53 4.74 -17.24
N ALA A 356 -3.86 5.30 -18.24
CA ALA A 356 -2.41 5.52 -18.20
C ALA A 356 -2.04 6.37 -16.97
N GLY A 357 -0.93 6.07 -16.32
CA GLY A 357 -0.48 6.69 -15.08
C GLY A 357 -0.94 5.94 -13.82
N MET A 358 -1.92 5.04 -13.90
CA MET A 358 -2.32 4.22 -12.75
C MET A 358 -1.21 3.20 -12.43
N LEU A 359 -1.03 2.95 -11.14
CA LEU A 359 -0.04 2.01 -10.61
C LEU A 359 -0.78 0.93 -9.83
N LEU A 360 -0.49 -0.35 -10.15
CA LEU A 360 -1.18 -1.50 -9.59
C LEU A 360 -0.19 -2.61 -9.22
N THR A 361 -0.62 -3.49 -8.32
CA THR A 361 0.02 -4.79 -8.09
C THR A 361 -0.43 -5.83 -9.14
N VAL A 362 0.33 -6.89 -9.27
CA VAL A 362 -0.05 -8.14 -9.94
C VAL A 362 0.40 -9.29 -9.05
N GLU A 363 -0.54 -9.94 -8.36
CA GLU A 363 -0.25 -10.78 -7.18
C GLU A 363 -0.99 -12.12 -7.14
N PRO A 364 -1.12 -12.90 -8.21
CA PRO A 364 -1.78 -14.20 -8.10
C PRO A 364 -1.05 -15.12 -7.11
N GLY A 365 -1.83 -15.93 -6.38
CA GLY A 365 -1.31 -16.95 -5.48
C GLY A 365 -1.95 -18.31 -5.71
N ILE A 366 -1.29 -19.35 -5.29
CA ILE A 366 -1.78 -20.75 -5.28
C ILE A 366 -1.52 -21.31 -3.89
N TYR A 367 -2.57 -21.67 -3.16
CA TYR A 367 -2.50 -22.11 -1.78
C TYR A 367 -3.10 -23.51 -1.63
N ILE A 368 -2.25 -24.49 -1.28
CA ILE A 368 -2.60 -25.91 -1.18
C ILE A 368 -2.38 -26.33 0.27
N GLU A 369 -3.41 -26.20 1.10
CA GLU A 369 -3.32 -26.46 2.55
C GLU A 369 -2.93 -27.92 2.82
N GLU A 370 -3.44 -28.86 2.02
CA GLU A 370 -3.17 -30.29 2.14
C GLU A 370 -1.68 -30.61 1.92
N GLU A 371 -0.99 -29.81 1.08
CA GLU A 371 0.44 -29.94 0.81
C GLU A 371 1.30 -29.00 1.67
N LYS A 372 0.70 -28.16 2.52
CA LYS A 372 1.36 -27.06 3.26
C LYS A 372 2.22 -26.19 2.34
N LEU A 373 1.70 -25.87 1.17
CA LEU A 373 2.40 -25.18 0.10
C LEU A 373 1.60 -23.97 -0.37
N GLY A 374 2.10 -22.78 -0.06
CA GLY A 374 1.59 -21.50 -0.59
C GLY A 374 2.64 -20.84 -1.48
N ILE A 375 2.24 -20.42 -2.67
CA ILE A 375 3.06 -19.63 -3.61
C ILE A 375 2.29 -18.40 -3.99
N ARG A 376 2.86 -17.21 -3.77
CA ARG A 376 2.42 -15.92 -4.33
C ARG A 376 3.60 -15.28 -5.03
N ILE A 377 3.33 -14.66 -6.17
CA ILE A 377 4.31 -13.92 -6.96
C ILE A 377 3.69 -12.58 -7.29
N GLU A 378 4.34 -11.51 -6.88
CA GLU A 378 3.84 -10.15 -6.99
C GLU A 378 4.87 -9.18 -7.51
N ASN A 379 4.42 -8.33 -8.45
CA ASN A 379 5.15 -7.19 -8.94
C ASN A 379 4.26 -5.96 -8.99
N ASN A 380 4.88 -4.78 -8.98
CA ASN A 380 4.22 -3.50 -9.20
C ASN A 380 4.34 -3.07 -10.67
N VAL A 381 3.24 -2.69 -11.27
CA VAL A 381 3.18 -2.26 -12.67
C VAL A 381 2.59 -0.87 -12.80
N TRP A 382 3.23 -0.04 -13.62
CA TRP A 382 2.77 1.29 -13.98
C TRP A 382 2.15 1.28 -15.38
N LEU A 383 0.90 1.71 -15.51
CA LEU A 383 0.22 1.74 -16.78
C LEU A 383 0.74 2.87 -17.67
N THR A 384 1.17 2.51 -18.87
CA THR A 384 1.59 3.44 -19.92
C THR A 384 0.48 3.66 -20.94
N LYS A 385 0.64 4.57 -21.89
CA LYS A 385 -0.34 4.80 -22.96
C LYS A 385 -0.70 3.53 -23.75
N ASN A 386 0.25 2.59 -23.92
CA ASN A 386 0.11 1.42 -24.80
C ASN A 386 0.19 0.07 -24.06
N GLY A 387 0.17 0.06 -22.75
CA GLY A 387 0.31 -1.19 -21.97
C GLY A 387 0.72 -0.91 -20.53
N ASN A 388 1.69 -1.67 -20.02
CA ASN A 388 2.25 -1.46 -18.69
C ASN A 388 3.78 -1.56 -18.70
N LYS A 389 4.40 -0.96 -17.69
CA LYS A 389 5.82 -1.08 -17.36
C LYS A 389 5.92 -1.80 -16.02
N ASP A 390 6.54 -2.97 -16.02
CA ASP A 390 6.89 -3.69 -14.80
C ASP A 390 8.05 -2.96 -14.11
N LEU A 391 7.79 -2.38 -12.94
CA LEU A 391 8.77 -1.63 -12.17
C LEU A 391 9.75 -2.55 -11.42
N MET A 392 9.39 -3.83 -11.27
CA MET A 392 10.17 -4.85 -10.57
C MET A 392 10.86 -5.86 -11.52
N LYS A 393 10.97 -5.55 -12.80
CA LYS A 393 11.50 -6.46 -13.84
C LYS A 393 12.92 -6.99 -13.56
N ASN A 394 13.68 -6.31 -12.71
CA ASN A 394 15.05 -6.68 -12.36
C ASN A 394 15.13 -7.56 -11.10
N ILE A 395 14.02 -7.80 -10.41
CA ILE A 395 13.96 -8.66 -9.22
C ILE A 395 13.81 -10.11 -9.67
N PRO A 396 14.66 -11.04 -9.19
CA PRO A 396 14.56 -12.46 -9.53
C PRO A 396 13.13 -12.99 -9.36
N ILE A 397 12.63 -13.68 -10.39
CA ILE A 397 11.25 -14.15 -10.42
C ILE A 397 11.11 -15.59 -10.93
N THR A 398 12.05 -16.10 -11.71
CA THR A 398 12.01 -17.48 -12.19
C THR A 398 12.68 -18.44 -11.20
N VAL A 399 12.30 -19.71 -11.25
CA VAL A 399 12.92 -20.76 -10.43
C VAL A 399 14.44 -20.75 -10.60
N ASP A 400 14.94 -20.65 -11.83
CA ASP A 400 16.37 -20.71 -12.12
C ASP A 400 17.12 -19.46 -11.60
N GLU A 401 16.56 -18.27 -11.72
CA GLU A 401 17.13 -17.05 -11.16
C GLU A 401 17.24 -17.13 -9.64
N ILE A 402 16.17 -17.56 -8.95
CA ILE A 402 16.14 -17.70 -7.49
C ILE A 402 17.16 -18.74 -7.03
N GLU A 403 17.17 -19.94 -7.62
CA GLU A 403 18.15 -20.98 -7.27
C GLU A 403 19.59 -20.52 -7.54
N ALA A 404 19.83 -19.73 -8.60
CA ALA A 404 21.15 -19.17 -8.91
C ALA A 404 21.60 -18.13 -7.89
N CYS A 405 20.70 -17.21 -7.49
CA CYS A 405 21.00 -16.20 -6.46
C CYS A 405 21.32 -16.84 -5.10
N MET A 406 20.58 -17.88 -4.71
CA MET A 406 20.78 -18.58 -3.44
C MET A 406 22.03 -19.48 -3.41
N LYS A 407 22.49 -20.01 -4.55
CA LYS A 407 23.72 -20.84 -4.64
C LYS A 407 24.99 -20.07 -4.36
N ASN A 408 25.08 -18.81 -4.79
CA ASN A 408 26.29 -17.99 -4.66
C ASN A 408 26.67 -17.65 -3.21
N THR A 409 25.86 -18.05 -2.22
CA THR A 409 26.06 -17.79 -0.79
C THR A 409 26.68 -18.93 -0.02
N ASN A 410 26.59 -20.17 -0.50
CA ASN A 410 27.15 -21.34 0.19
C ASN A 410 28.70 -21.43 0.15
N HIS A 411 29.37 -20.52 -0.59
CA HIS A 411 30.84 -20.47 -0.69
C HIS A 411 31.53 -19.45 0.21
N GLN A 412 30.79 -18.65 1.00
CA GLN A 412 31.39 -17.63 1.88
C GLN A 412 31.44 -18.02 3.36
N HIS A 413 30.92 -19.20 3.73
CA HIS A 413 30.90 -19.71 5.11
C HIS A 413 31.47 -21.13 5.27
N SER A 414 32.27 -21.59 4.29
CA SER A 414 33.06 -22.83 4.41
C SER A 414 34.51 -22.55 4.77
#